data_9006e909a576d7a2ae162d411432b53e
#
_entry.id   9006e909a576d7a2ae162d411432b53e
#
_cell.length_a   1.000
_cell.length_b   1.000
_cell.length_c   1.000
_cell.angle_alpha   90.00
_cell.angle_beta   90.00
_cell.angle_gamma   90.00
#
_symmetry.space_group_name_H-M   'P 1'
#
loop_
_entity.id
_entity.type
_entity.pdbx_description
1 polymer ?
#
loop_
_entity_poly.entity_id
_entity_poly.type
_entity_poly.pdbx_seq_one_letter_code
_entity_poly.pdbx_strand_id
1 'polypeptide(L)'
;YQVARSTGVKVGQDLQENVVNALETLGNGFLNSEIEAALDKGGQDAVEDYYQDLLYVVYRLLFLMFAEQRGMMSQRDSLFTEEYSITKLRERAEQRETGDRNTDLWEGLKATFQLVGEGNKRLGVPGYNGDLFDNGNLKYILDAECPNEKLLSAVDDLTHIEQDGYRQR
;
A
#
# COMPACT_ATOMS: atom_id res chain seq x y z
N TYR A 1 5.05 16.33 -29.90
CA TYR A 1 4.01 16.84 -28.97
C TYR A 1 2.83 15.89 -28.86
N GLN A 2 2.25 15.45 -29.97
CA GLN A 2 1.10 14.53 -29.96
C GLN A 2 1.47 13.15 -29.39
N VAL A 3 2.65 12.65 -29.69
CA VAL A 3 3.12 11.36 -29.19
C VAL A 3 3.31 11.41 -27.66
N ALA A 4 3.90 12.47 -27.14
CA ALA A 4 4.11 12.65 -25.69
C ALA A 4 2.78 12.75 -24.94
N ARG A 5 1.79 13.44 -25.52
CA ARG A 5 0.45 13.59 -24.93
C ARG A 5 -0.31 12.26 -24.92
N SER A 6 -0.25 11.50 -26.02
CA SER A 6 -0.88 10.18 -26.13
C SER A 6 -0.28 9.19 -25.11
N THR A 7 1.05 9.20 -24.95
CA THR A 7 1.77 8.38 -23.97
C THR A 7 1.36 8.75 -22.54
N GLY A 8 1.25 10.04 -22.22
CA GLY A 8 0.83 10.52 -20.92
C GLY A 8 -0.58 10.10 -20.56
N VAL A 9 -1.51 10.13 -21.52
CA VAL A 9 -2.90 9.68 -21.32
C VAL A 9 -2.94 8.18 -21.03
N LYS A 10 -2.17 7.38 -21.78
CA LYS A 10 -2.10 5.93 -21.58
C LYS A 10 -1.53 5.58 -20.20
N VAL A 11 -0.46 6.25 -19.74
CA VAL A 11 0.11 6.05 -18.41
C VAL A 11 -0.94 6.35 -17.34
N GLY A 12 -1.70 7.42 -17.49
CA GLY A 12 -2.77 7.79 -16.56
C GLY A 12 -3.86 6.74 -16.48
N GLN A 13 -4.23 6.13 -17.62
CA GLN A 13 -5.23 5.06 -17.66
C GLN A 13 -4.72 3.78 -17.00
N ASP A 14 -3.48 3.37 -17.29
CA ASP A 14 -2.86 2.19 -16.68
C ASP A 14 -2.72 2.36 -15.16
N LEU A 15 -2.33 3.56 -14.73
CA LEU A 15 -2.27 3.92 -13.30
C LEU A 15 -3.63 3.73 -12.64
N GLN A 16 -4.68 4.26 -13.26
CA GLN A 16 -6.04 4.18 -12.74
C GLN A 16 -6.50 2.74 -12.62
N GLU A 17 -6.29 1.92 -13.64
CA GLU A 17 -6.66 0.50 -13.62
C GLU A 17 -5.94 -0.26 -12.51
N ASN A 18 -4.63 -0.04 -12.37
CA ASN A 18 -3.84 -0.74 -11.37
C ASN A 18 -4.22 -0.32 -9.94
N VAL A 19 -4.52 0.96 -9.74
CA VAL A 19 -5.02 1.44 -8.44
C VAL A 19 -6.38 0.81 -8.12
N VAL A 20 -7.29 0.75 -9.08
CA VAL A 20 -8.60 0.12 -8.89
C VAL A 20 -8.45 -1.36 -8.56
N ASN A 21 -7.58 -2.07 -9.29
CA ASN A 21 -7.30 -3.49 -9.03
C ASN A 21 -6.74 -3.71 -7.62
N ALA A 22 -5.81 -2.85 -7.18
CA ALA A 22 -5.24 -2.93 -5.84
C ALA A 22 -6.31 -2.68 -4.77
N LEU A 23 -7.18 -1.70 -4.98
CA LEU A 23 -8.28 -1.39 -4.07
C LEU A 23 -9.26 -2.56 -3.95
N GLU A 24 -9.64 -3.17 -5.07
CA GLU A 24 -10.54 -4.33 -5.08
C GLU A 24 -9.91 -5.52 -4.35
N THR A 25 -8.65 -5.80 -4.62
CA THR A 25 -7.92 -6.91 -4.00
C THR A 25 -7.80 -6.72 -2.49
N LEU A 26 -7.43 -5.53 -2.04
CA LEU A 26 -7.34 -5.21 -0.62
C LEU A 26 -8.72 -5.23 0.04
N GLY A 27 -9.73 -4.68 -0.63
CA GLY A 27 -11.10 -4.67 -0.11
C GLY A 27 -11.63 -6.07 0.12
N ASN A 28 -11.36 -6.99 -0.79
CA ASN A 28 -11.73 -8.40 -0.63
C ASN A 28 -10.87 -9.09 0.43
N GLY A 29 -9.59 -8.72 0.53
CA GLY A 29 -8.67 -9.31 1.49
C GLY A 29 -8.99 -8.98 2.94
N PHE A 30 -9.36 -7.74 3.23
CA PHE A 30 -9.73 -7.30 4.57
C PHE A 30 -11.15 -7.69 4.97
N LEU A 31 -12.01 -7.95 4.00
CA LEU A 31 -13.43 -8.19 4.27
C LEU A 31 -13.61 -9.44 5.13
N ASN A 32 -14.35 -9.30 6.22
CA ASN A 32 -14.71 -10.38 7.13
C ASN A 32 -16.17 -10.22 7.55
N SER A 33 -16.72 -11.18 8.29
CA SER A 33 -18.14 -11.16 8.68
C SER A 33 -18.49 -9.94 9.53
N GLU A 34 -17.58 -9.49 10.39
CA GLU A 34 -17.78 -8.30 11.22
C GLU A 34 -17.87 -7.03 10.38
N ILE A 35 -16.94 -6.87 9.42
CA ILE A 35 -16.95 -5.72 8.51
C ILE A 35 -18.19 -5.76 7.60
N GLU A 36 -18.53 -6.92 7.05
CA GLU A 36 -19.74 -7.09 6.23
C GLU A 36 -21.00 -6.65 6.99
N ALA A 37 -21.13 -7.08 8.23
CA ALA A 37 -22.26 -6.70 9.09
C ALA A 37 -22.28 -5.18 9.33
N ALA A 38 -21.12 -4.59 9.58
CA ALA A 38 -21.00 -3.14 9.78
C ALA A 38 -21.38 -2.35 8.53
N LEU A 39 -20.95 -2.83 7.35
CA LEU A 39 -21.29 -2.20 6.07
C LEU A 39 -22.78 -2.31 5.76
N ASP A 40 -23.39 -3.47 6.00
CA ASP A 40 -24.82 -3.67 5.79
C ASP A 40 -25.65 -2.75 6.71
N LYS A 41 -25.24 -2.63 7.97
CA LYS A 41 -25.92 -1.79 8.95
C LYS A 41 -25.74 -0.31 8.66
N GLY A 42 -24.54 0.11 8.26
CA GLY A 42 -24.19 1.52 8.04
C GLY A 42 -24.57 2.06 6.67
N GLY A 43 -24.89 1.20 5.72
CA GLY A 43 -25.27 1.57 4.36
C GLY A 43 -24.17 2.26 3.58
N GLN A 44 -24.54 3.22 2.74
CA GLN A 44 -23.63 3.89 1.81
C GLN A 44 -22.49 4.61 2.54
N ASP A 45 -22.77 5.27 3.64
CA ASP A 45 -21.74 5.99 4.40
C ASP A 45 -20.66 5.05 4.93
N ALA A 46 -21.05 3.87 5.41
CA ALA A 46 -20.11 2.86 5.88
C ALA A 46 -19.25 2.32 4.74
N VAL A 47 -19.85 2.11 3.56
CA VAL A 47 -19.11 1.66 2.37
C VAL A 47 -18.07 2.71 1.96
N GLU A 48 -18.43 3.98 1.98
CA GLU A 48 -17.51 5.07 1.68
C GLU A 48 -16.38 5.15 2.69
N ASP A 49 -16.66 4.97 3.97
CA ASP A 49 -15.64 4.96 5.02
C ASP A 49 -14.67 3.77 4.85
N TYR A 50 -15.18 2.59 4.51
CA TYR A 50 -14.34 1.43 4.22
C TYR A 50 -13.46 1.68 3.00
N TYR A 51 -14.02 2.27 1.95
CA TYR A 51 -13.27 2.65 0.76
C TYR A 51 -12.15 3.65 1.10
N GLN A 52 -12.41 4.61 1.97
CA GLN A 52 -11.40 5.57 2.43
C GLN A 52 -10.24 4.88 3.14
N ASP A 53 -10.52 3.87 3.97
CA ASP A 53 -9.47 3.07 4.61
C ASP A 53 -8.55 2.44 3.56
N LEU A 54 -9.13 1.86 2.51
CA LEU A 54 -8.37 1.22 1.44
C LEU A 54 -7.53 2.23 0.66
N LEU A 55 -8.06 3.42 0.42
CA LEU A 55 -7.32 4.51 -0.22
C LEU A 55 -6.11 4.94 0.62
N TYR A 56 -6.26 5.02 1.93
CA TYR A 56 -5.13 5.33 2.80
C TYR A 56 -4.01 4.32 2.63
N VAL A 57 -4.33 3.03 2.60
CA VAL A 57 -3.33 1.97 2.42
C VAL A 57 -2.62 2.12 1.06
N VAL A 58 -3.37 2.31 -0.01
CA VAL A 58 -2.79 2.46 -1.35
C VAL A 58 -1.88 3.68 -1.41
N TYR A 59 -2.32 4.82 -0.89
CA TYR A 59 -1.51 6.04 -0.90
C TYR A 59 -0.25 5.90 -0.04
N ARG A 60 -0.34 5.22 1.10
CA ARG A 60 0.81 4.92 1.94
C ARG A 60 1.84 4.06 1.21
N LEU A 61 1.38 3.02 0.52
CA LEU A 61 2.25 2.15 -0.27
C LEU A 61 2.93 2.91 -1.40
N LEU A 62 2.18 3.73 -2.14
CA LEU A 62 2.74 4.55 -3.21
C LEU A 62 3.76 5.56 -2.68
N PHE A 63 3.47 6.19 -1.55
CA PHE A 63 4.41 7.10 -0.90
C PHE A 63 5.71 6.39 -0.53
N LEU A 64 5.61 5.21 0.08
CA LEU A 64 6.80 4.45 0.48
C LEU A 64 7.63 4.01 -0.71
N MET A 65 6.99 3.54 -1.78
CA MET A 65 7.69 3.18 -3.02
C MET A 65 8.46 4.36 -3.59
N PHE A 66 7.81 5.51 -3.64
CA PHE A 66 8.38 6.73 -4.15
C PHE A 66 9.52 7.24 -3.27
N ALA A 67 9.32 7.24 -1.95
CA ALA A 67 10.30 7.71 -0.97
C ALA A 67 11.56 6.86 -0.99
N GLU A 68 11.43 5.54 -1.08
CA GLU A 68 12.59 4.65 -1.15
C GLU A 68 13.38 4.86 -2.45
N GLN A 69 12.70 5.03 -3.57
CA GLN A 69 13.36 5.31 -4.84
C GLN A 69 14.16 6.60 -4.82
N ARG A 70 13.65 7.61 -4.12
CA ARG A 70 14.32 8.91 -4.04
C ARG A 70 15.35 9.01 -2.92
N GLY A 71 15.59 7.91 -2.21
CA GLY A 71 16.53 7.90 -1.11
C GLY A 71 16.08 8.70 0.10
N MET A 72 14.78 8.96 0.23
CA MET A 72 14.20 9.70 1.35
C MET A 72 14.16 8.86 2.63
N MET A 73 14.27 7.54 2.51
CA MET A 73 14.39 6.63 3.63
C MET A 73 15.86 6.28 3.85
N SER A 74 16.22 5.92 5.09
CA SER A 74 17.60 5.56 5.39
C SER A 74 17.99 4.27 4.66
N GLN A 75 19.01 4.37 3.83
CA GLN A 75 19.64 3.21 3.22
C GLN A 75 20.87 2.75 4.00
N ARG A 76 21.24 3.49 5.05
CA ARG A 76 22.43 3.23 5.85
C ARG A 76 22.22 2.16 6.90
N ASP A 77 20.98 1.96 7.31
CA ASP A 77 20.64 0.99 8.34
C ASP A 77 20.08 -0.27 7.68
N SER A 78 20.83 -1.35 7.81
CA SER A 78 20.45 -2.64 7.24
C SER A 78 19.16 -3.19 7.85
N LEU A 79 18.88 -2.88 9.11
CA LEU A 79 17.67 -3.33 9.77
C LEU A 79 16.42 -2.75 9.12
N PHE A 80 16.41 -1.45 8.83
CA PHE A 80 15.29 -0.85 8.11
C PHE A 80 15.14 -1.48 6.72
N THR A 81 16.24 -1.59 5.98
CA THR A 81 16.23 -2.12 4.62
C THR A 81 15.76 -3.57 4.59
N GLU A 82 16.17 -4.39 5.56
CA GLU A 82 15.84 -5.82 5.60
C GLU A 82 14.43 -6.10 6.14
N GLU A 83 13.98 -5.34 7.13
CA GLU A 83 12.76 -5.68 7.87
C GLU A 83 11.56 -4.81 7.52
N TYR A 84 11.79 -3.54 7.21
CA TYR A 84 10.71 -2.56 7.04
C TYR A 84 10.58 -2.00 5.64
N SER A 85 11.50 -2.31 4.75
CA SER A 85 11.56 -1.73 3.41
C SER A 85 10.41 -2.21 2.53
N ILE A 86 9.79 -1.27 1.81
CA ILE A 86 8.81 -1.61 0.78
C ILE A 86 9.45 -2.41 -0.36
N THR A 87 10.75 -2.24 -0.60
CA THR A 87 11.50 -3.01 -1.59
C THR A 87 11.46 -4.50 -1.26
N LYS A 88 11.62 -4.87 0.01
CA LYS A 88 11.49 -6.26 0.44
C LYS A 88 10.09 -6.81 0.18
N LEU A 89 9.08 -6.02 0.46
CA LEU A 89 7.70 -6.42 0.20
C LEU A 89 7.45 -6.62 -1.29
N ARG A 90 8.03 -5.77 -2.14
CA ARG A 90 7.95 -5.90 -3.59
C ARG A 90 8.64 -7.18 -4.08
N GLU A 91 9.82 -7.48 -3.56
CA GLU A 91 10.54 -8.71 -3.90
C GLU A 91 9.72 -9.95 -3.54
N ARG A 92 9.09 -9.94 -2.37
CA ARG A 92 8.20 -11.03 -1.94
C ARG A 92 6.97 -11.13 -2.84
N ALA A 93 6.45 -10.00 -3.30
CA ALA A 93 5.30 -9.99 -4.22
C ALA A 93 5.64 -10.65 -5.55
N GLU A 94 6.85 -10.44 -6.06
CA GLU A 94 7.31 -11.07 -7.31
C GLU A 94 7.53 -12.57 -7.16
N GLN A 95 7.91 -13.02 -5.97
CA GLN A 95 8.24 -14.42 -5.67
C GLN A 95 7.11 -15.16 -4.96
N ARG A 96 5.96 -14.53 -4.80
CA ARG A 96 4.88 -15.07 -3.98
C ARG A 96 4.42 -16.45 -4.46
N GLU A 97 4.17 -17.31 -3.49
CA GLU A 97 3.52 -18.58 -3.74
C GLU A 97 2.00 -18.38 -3.75
N THR A 98 1.35 -18.99 -4.71
CA THR A 98 -0.11 -18.94 -4.83
C THR A 98 -0.73 -19.64 -3.61
N GLY A 99 -1.64 -18.96 -2.93
CA GLY A 99 -2.40 -19.53 -1.81
C GLY A 99 -1.84 -19.28 -0.43
N ASP A 100 -0.88 -18.36 -0.28
CA ASP A 100 -0.41 -17.97 1.05
C ASP A 100 -1.51 -17.23 1.80
N ARG A 101 -2.13 -17.89 2.76
CA ARG A 101 -3.24 -17.38 3.57
C ARG A 101 -2.80 -16.82 4.93
N ASN A 102 -1.51 -16.83 5.24
CA ASN A 102 -1.00 -16.16 6.44
C ASN A 102 -1.32 -14.68 6.38
N THR A 103 -1.32 -14.02 7.53
CA THR A 103 -1.73 -12.61 7.66
C THR A 103 -0.67 -11.74 8.31
N ASP A 104 0.53 -12.25 8.49
CA ASP A 104 1.62 -11.58 9.19
C ASP A 104 2.17 -10.37 8.43
N LEU A 105 2.08 -10.34 7.11
CA LEU A 105 2.61 -9.23 6.32
C LEU A 105 1.86 -7.92 6.60
N TRP A 106 0.56 -7.97 6.79
CA TRP A 106 -0.23 -6.79 7.15
C TRP A 106 0.20 -6.22 8.51
N GLU A 107 0.43 -7.10 9.48
CA GLU A 107 0.90 -6.68 10.81
C GLU A 107 2.26 -5.98 10.71
N GLY A 108 3.18 -6.55 9.93
CA GLY A 108 4.48 -5.93 9.67
C GLY A 108 4.35 -4.58 8.94
N LEU A 109 3.45 -4.49 8.00
CA LEU A 109 3.22 -3.26 7.24
C LEU A 109 2.64 -2.14 8.13
N LYS A 110 1.74 -2.49 9.06
CA LYS A 110 1.24 -1.52 10.04
C LYS A 110 2.37 -0.95 10.91
N ALA A 111 3.30 -1.80 11.32
CA ALA A 111 4.47 -1.38 12.08
C ALA A 111 5.34 -0.42 11.25
N THR A 112 5.53 -0.72 9.97
CA THR A 112 6.25 0.17 9.04
C THR A 112 5.55 1.52 8.91
N PHE A 113 4.24 1.55 8.78
CA PHE A 113 3.47 2.79 8.69
C PHE A 113 3.65 3.65 9.95
N GLN A 114 3.60 3.02 11.11
CA GLN A 114 3.81 3.73 12.38
C GLN A 114 5.23 4.30 12.45
N LEU A 115 6.22 3.51 12.10
CA LEU A 115 7.63 3.91 12.08
C LEU A 115 7.85 5.12 11.15
N VAL A 116 7.29 5.07 9.95
CA VAL A 116 7.43 6.15 8.97
C VAL A 116 6.72 7.41 9.43
N GLY A 117 5.55 7.28 10.03
CA GLY A 117 4.78 8.42 10.53
C GLY A 117 5.47 9.13 11.70
N GLU A 118 5.94 8.37 12.67
CA GLU A 118 6.57 8.90 13.89
C GLU A 118 8.05 9.22 13.71
N GLY A 119 8.73 8.46 12.85
CA GLY A 119 10.17 8.55 12.67
C GLY A 119 10.94 7.74 13.70
N ASN A 120 12.20 7.50 13.42
CA ASN A 120 13.10 6.79 14.32
C ASN A 120 14.55 7.20 14.02
N LYS A 121 15.17 7.89 14.96
CA LYS A 121 16.54 8.39 14.80
C LYS A 121 17.57 7.27 14.65
N ARG A 122 17.38 6.16 15.36
CA ARG A 122 18.29 5.01 15.28
C ARG A 122 18.31 4.40 13.90
N LEU A 123 17.13 4.30 13.28
CA LEU A 123 16.97 3.75 11.94
C LEU A 123 17.18 4.79 10.85
N GLY A 124 17.41 6.05 11.21
CA GLY A 124 17.59 7.11 10.24
C GLY A 124 16.33 7.47 9.48
N VAL A 125 15.16 7.18 10.04
CA VAL A 125 13.88 7.49 9.44
C VAL A 125 13.38 8.83 9.95
N PRO A 126 13.25 9.85 9.08
CA PRO A 126 12.62 11.12 9.48
C PRO A 126 11.11 10.89 9.64
N GLY A 127 10.50 11.46 10.66
CA GLY A 127 9.06 11.34 10.82
C GLY A 127 8.31 12.11 9.74
N TYR A 128 7.40 11.44 9.03
CA TYR A 128 6.52 12.06 8.06
C TYR A 128 5.17 12.33 8.73
N ASN A 129 5.15 13.32 9.61
CA ASN A 129 3.95 13.70 10.36
C ASN A 129 2.89 14.24 9.41
N GLY A 130 1.69 13.69 9.50
CA GLY A 130 0.57 14.10 8.68
C GLY A 130 -0.53 13.07 8.75
N ASP A 131 -1.66 13.40 8.15
CA ASP A 131 -2.85 12.56 8.20
C ASP A 131 -2.65 11.21 7.51
N LEU A 132 -1.78 11.16 6.50
CA LEU A 132 -1.61 9.95 5.70
C LEU A 132 -1.19 8.73 6.54
N PHE A 133 -0.24 8.89 7.47
CA PHE A 133 0.29 7.79 8.26
C PHE A 133 -0.33 7.66 9.65
N ASP A 134 -1.34 8.47 9.95
CA ASP A 134 -2.06 8.36 11.23
C ASP A 134 -3.05 7.20 11.18
N ASN A 135 -2.75 6.13 11.93
CA ASN A 135 -3.60 4.95 12.01
C ASN A 135 -4.97 5.24 12.63
N GLY A 136 -5.10 6.35 13.36
CA GLY A 136 -6.40 6.81 13.88
C GLY A 136 -7.41 7.15 12.80
N ASN A 137 -6.96 7.36 11.56
CA ASN A 137 -7.84 7.60 10.42
C ASN A 137 -8.43 6.34 9.81
N LEU A 138 -7.92 5.16 10.19
CA LEU A 138 -8.44 3.87 9.72
C LEU A 138 -9.60 3.42 10.62
N LYS A 139 -10.78 3.24 10.04
CA LYS A 139 -12.00 2.94 10.80
C LYS A 139 -12.29 1.44 10.92
N TYR A 140 -11.94 0.66 9.90
CA TYR A 140 -12.34 -0.76 9.83
C TYR A 140 -11.17 -1.72 9.76
N ILE A 141 -10.10 -1.36 9.07
CA ILE A 141 -9.05 -2.32 8.69
C ILE A 141 -7.90 -2.40 9.68
N LEU A 142 -7.79 -1.47 10.63
CA LEU A 142 -6.67 -1.46 11.57
C LEU A 142 -6.58 -2.77 12.36
N ASP A 143 -7.73 -3.27 12.82
CA ASP A 143 -7.81 -4.50 13.59
C ASP A 143 -8.21 -5.72 12.75
N ALA A 144 -8.36 -5.55 11.44
CA ALA A 144 -8.68 -6.63 10.52
C ALA A 144 -7.41 -7.35 10.06
N GLU A 145 -7.59 -8.54 9.52
CA GLU A 145 -6.52 -9.34 8.93
C GLU A 145 -6.61 -9.28 7.41
N CYS A 146 -5.47 -9.33 6.74
CA CYS A 146 -5.41 -9.43 5.30
C CYS A 146 -4.50 -10.60 4.90
N PRO A 147 -5.00 -11.57 4.12
CA PRO A 147 -4.14 -12.65 3.66
C PRO A 147 -2.93 -12.12 2.89
N ASN A 148 -1.77 -12.70 3.14
CA ASN A 148 -0.53 -12.29 2.48
C ASN A 148 -0.67 -12.29 0.95
N GLU A 149 -1.33 -13.30 0.40
CA GLU A 149 -1.59 -13.41 -1.04
C GLU A 149 -2.29 -12.15 -1.58
N LYS A 150 -3.29 -11.66 -0.88
CA LYS A 150 -4.05 -10.46 -1.30
C LYS A 150 -3.20 -9.20 -1.18
N LEU A 151 -2.48 -9.05 -0.08
CA LEU A 151 -1.60 -7.90 0.13
C LEU A 151 -0.50 -7.85 -0.93
N LEU A 152 0.16 -8.97 -1.19
CA LEU A 152 1.21 -9.05 -2.19
C LEU A 152 0.69 -8.81 -3.60
N SER A 153 -0.51 -9.27 -3.91
CA SER A 153 -1.16 -9.00 -5.20
C SER A 153 -1.40 -7.50 -5.40
N ALA A 154 -1.86 -6.80 -4.37
CA ALA A 154 -2.06 -5.37 -4.44
C ALA A 154 -0.74 -4.61 -4.61
N VAL A 155 0.31 -5.01 -3.89
CA VAL A 155 1.65 -4.43 -4.03
C VAL A 155 2.18 -4.63 -5.44
N ASP A 156 1.98 -5.82 -6.01
CA ASP A 156 2.38 -6.14 -7.37
C ASP A 156 1.71 -5.22 -8.40
N ASP A 157 0.40 -5.01 -8.27
CA ASP A 157 -0.34 -4.09 -9.13
C ASP A 157 0.23 -2.67 -9.08
N LEU A 158 0.53 -2.18 -7.89
CA LEU A 158 1.10 -0.85 -7.70
C LEU A 158 2.54 -0.75 -8.21
N THR A 159 3.31 -1.83 -8.12
CA THR A 159 4.68 -1.89 -8.63
C THR A 159 4.73 -1.76 -10.15
N HIS A 160 3.77 -2.33 -10.86
CA HIS A 160 3.70 -2.24 -12.33
C HIS A 160 3.52 -0.80 -12.82
N ILE A 161 2.79 0.03 -12.09
CA ILE A 161 2.65 1.45 -12.38
C ILE A 161 4.02 2.13 -12.43
N GLU A 162 4.82 1.83 -11.44
CA GLU A 162 6.15 2.41 -11.28
C GLU A 162 7.09 1.99 -12.41
N GLN A 163 7.07 0.72 -12.78
CA GLN A 163 7.89 0.19 -13.86
C GLN A 163 7.51 0.81 -15.21
N ASP A 164 6.23 0.97 -15.48
CA ASP A 164 5.75 1.58 -16.70
C ASP A 164 6.14 3.07 -16.78
N GLY A 165 6.11 3.76 -15.64
CA GLY A 165 6.62 5.12 -15.55
C GLY A 165 8.11 5.23 -15.89
N TYR A 166 8.90 4.23 -15.53
CA TYR A 166 10.32 4.19 -15.85
C TYR A 166 10.61 3.87 -17.30
N ARG A 167 9.88 2.94 -17.88
CA ARG A 167 10.10 2.53 -19.28
C ARG A 167 9.81 3.63 -20.29
N GLN A 168 9.10 4.66 -19.87
CA GLN A 168 8.68 5.74 -20.75
C GLN A 168 9.57 6.98 -20.65
N ARG A 169 10.56 6.94 -19.82
CA ARG A 169 11.60 7.94 -19.75
C ARG A 169 12.79 7.54 -20.60
#